data_4c501b91b3348ee040c202b5f26a9fbe
#
_entry.id   4c501b91b3348ee040c202b5f26a9fbe
#
_cell.length_a   1.000
_cell.length_b   1.000
_cell.length_c   1.000
_cell.angle_alpha   90.00
_cell.angle_beta   90.00
_cell.angle_gamma   90.00
#
_symmetry.space_group_name_H-M   'P 1'
#
loop_
_entity.id
_entity.type
_entity.pdbx_description
1 polymer ?
#
loop_
_entity_poly.entity_id
_entity_poly.type
_entity_poly.pdbx_seq_one_letter_code
_entity_poly.pdbx_strand_id
1 'polypeptide(L)'
;LDRDLQNKVDVIVQALAGAKKPLIISGTNAGSAEIVQAAANVAKALKGRGADVGVTMIARAVNSIGLGMIGGGSLEAALSELESGAADAVVVLENDLHRHASAARVDAALAKAPLVMVIDHQRTAIMDKAHLVLSAASFAESDGTVINNEGRAQRFFQVYDPSYYDSNTVMLESWRWLHSLHSTVQSREVDWTQLDHVIDAVAEKLPQLAAIKDAAPDASFRIRGQKLAREPHRYSGRTAMRANISVHEPRQPQDKDTMFAFSMEGNNQPDAPRSQIPFAWAPGWNSPQAWNKFQAEVGGSLRHGDPGVRLIEASETGLDFFTTVPASFQAQDGQWRIAPYYHLFGSDEMSQRAPVFQTRMPQPYIKLNPADAAKLGVNAGANIAFSYDGQTISLPLIISEGLTAGQVGLPMGMPGIAPVLAGARLDNLQEAKA
;
A
#
# COMPACT_ATOMS: atom_id res chain seq x y z
N LEU A 1 6.97 -25.83 -22.43
CA LEU A 1 5.83 -24.94 -22.78
C LEU A 1 5.06 -25.55 -23.94
N ASP A 2 3.75 -25.36 -23.98
CA ASP A 2 3.01 -25.65 -25.19
C ASP A 2 3.41 -24.66 -26.31
N ARG A 3 3.05 -24.99 -27.55
CA ARG A 3 3.48 -24.23 -28.73
C ARG A 3 2.95 -22.78 -28.71
N ASP A 4 1.75 -22.56 -28.21
CA ASP A 4 1.16 -21.23 -28.17
C ASP A 4 1.84 -20.33 -27.12
N LEU A 5 2.11 -20.89 -25.95
CA LEU A 5 2.84 -20.20 -24.90
C LEU A 5 4.29 -19.90 -25.30
N GLN A 6 4.95 -20.87 -26.00
CA GLN A 6 6.29 -20.64 -26.54
C GLN A 6 6.31 -19.49 -27.53
N ASN A 7 5.36 -19.43 -28.46
CA ASN A 7 5.26 -18.31 -29.41
C ASN A 7 5.10 -16.96 -28.71
N LYS A 8 4.29 -16.90 -27.65
CA LYS A 8 4.11 -15.68 -26.86
C LYS A 8 5.42 -15.27 -26.16
N VAL A 9 6.12 -16.23 -25.59
CA VAL A 9 7.44 -15.99 -24.96
C VAL A 9 8.43 -15.46 -25.99
N ASP A 10 8.49 -16.04 -27.18
CA ASP A 10 9.42 -15.63 -28.23
C ASP A 10 9.17 -14.18 -28.69
N VAL A 11 7.88 -13.79 -28.83
CA VAL A 11 7.51 -12.40 -29.14
C VAL A 11 7.97 -11.44 -28.02
N ILE A 12 7.76 -11.80 -26.76
CA ILE A 12 8.19 -10.98 -25.61
C ILE A 12 9.71 -10.86 -25.58
N VAL A 13 10.41 -11.97 -25.75
CA VAL A 13 11.89 -12.00 -25.76
C VAL A 13 12.43 -11.12 -26.88
N GLN A 14 11.89 -11.20 -28.09
CA GLN A 14 12.30 -10.36 -29.21
C GLN A 14 12.09 -8.88 -28.94
N ALA A 15 10.91 -8.52 -28.38
CA ALA A 15 10.57 -7.14 -28.05
C ALA A 15 11.54 -6.57 -26.98
N LEU A 16 11.78 -7.32 -25.92
CA LEU A 16 12.68 -6.91 -24.84
C LEU A 16 14.14 -6.85 -25.28
N ALA A 17 14.60 -7.83 -26.05
CA ALA A 17 15.97 -7.87 -26.54
C ALA A 17 16.28 -6.77 -27.57
N GLY A 18 15.27 -6.29 -28.30
CA GLY A 18 15.38 -5.16 -29.21
C GLY A 18 15.23 -3.78 -28.55
N ALA A 19 14.77 -3.72 -27.33
CA ALA A 19 14.55 -2.46 -26.63
C ALA A 19 15.87 -1.86 -26.11
N LYS A 20 16.05 -0.54 -26.30
CA LYS A 20 17.20 0.18 -25.76
C LYS A 20 17.06 0.43 -24.25
N LYS A 21 15.85 0.70 -23.79
CA LYS A 21 15.51 1.02 -22.40
C LYS A 21 14.30 0.21 -21.95
N PRO A 22 14.43 -1.11 -21.80
CA PRO A 22 13.33 -1.92 -21.30
C PRO A 22 13.05 -1.61 -19.83
N LEU A 23 11.78 -1.61 -19.45
CA LEU A 23 11.34 -1.46 -18.06
C LEU A 23 10.66 -2.75 -17.60
N ILE A 24 11.17 -3.31 -16.54
CA ILE A 24 10.61 -4.50 -15.88
C ILE A 24 9.84 -4.05 -14.64
N ILE A 25 8.55 -4.35 -14.60
CA ILE A 25 7.67 -4.02 -13.48
C ILE A 25 7.20 -5.33 -12.87
N SER A 26 7.40 -5.48 -11.56
CA SER A 26 6.92 -6.62 -10.78
C SER A 26 6.51 -6.17 -9.39
N GLY A 27 6.11 -7.09 -8.53
CA GLY A 27 5.74 -6.75 -7.16
C GLY A 27 5.15 -7.92 -6.38
N THR A 28 4.71 -7.62 -5.17
CA THR A 28 4.28 -8.61 -4.19
C THR A 28 2.79 -9.02 -4.34
N ASN A 29 2.05 -8.43 -5.26
CA ASN A 29 0.61 -8.62 -5.40
C ASN A 29 0.19 -10.05 -5.73
N ALA A 30 1.06 -10.79 -6.43
CA ALA A 30 0.79 -12.19 -6.79
C ALA A 30 1.00 -13.17 -5.61
N GLY A 31 1.50 -12.70 -4.46
CA GLY A 31 1.79 -13.57 -3.31
C GLY A 31 2.93 -14.56 -3.56
N SER A 32 3.83 -14.28 -4.50
CA SER A 32 4.95 -15.18 -4.87
C SER A 32 6.27 -14.41 -4.93
N ALA A 33 7.23 -14.85 -4.11
CA ALA A 33 8.59 -14.32 -4.13
C ALA A 33 9.31 -14.71 -5.44
N GLU A 34 9.00 -15.87 -6.00
CA GLU A 34 9.60 -16.38 -7.22
C GLU A 34 9.31 -15.49 -8.43
N ILE A 35 8.12 -14.86 -8.49
CA ILE A 35 7.78 -13.92 -9.55
C ILE A 35 8.67 -12.67 -9.48
N VAL A 36 8.90 -12.15 -8.28
CA VAL A 36 9.78 -11.00 -8.06
C VAL A 36 11.23 -11.35 -8.44
N GLN A 37 11.70 -12.52 -8.03
CA GLN A 37 13.02 -13.03 -8.35
C GLN A 37 13.19 -13.27 -9.85
N ALA A 38 12.18 -13.85 -10.52
CA ALA A 38 12.20 -14.05 -11.97
C ALA A 38 12.28 -12.72 -12.72
N ALA A 39 11.52 -11.71 -12.29
CA ALA A 39 11.60 -10.37 -12.87
C ALA A 39 13.00 -9.75 -12.73
N ALA A 40 13.63 -9.90 -11.57
CA ALA A 40 15.00 -9.47 -11.34
C ALA A 40 16.00 -10.20 -12.24
N ASN A 41 15.85 -11.53 -12.43
CA ASN A 41 16.70 -12.30 -13.33
C ASN A 41 16.53 -11.89 -14.79
N VAL A 42 15.31 -11.58 -15.24
CA VAL A 42 15.06 -11.04 -16.60
C VAL A 42 15.77 -9.70 -16.77
N ALA A 43 15.65 -8.79 -15.80
CA ALA A 43 16.33 -7.50 -15.83
C ALA A 43 17.85 -7.67 -15.90
N LYS A 44 18.41 -8.57 -15.09
CA LYS A 44 19.86 -8.89 -15.10
C LYS A 44 20.31 -9.45 -16.46
N ALA A 45 19.53 -10.36 -17.05
CA ALA A 45 19.85 -10.91 -18.36
C ALA A 45 19.85 -9.84 -19.46
N LEU A 46 18.90 -8.91 -19.44
CA LEU A 46 18.86 -7.80 -20.39
C LEU A 46 20.01 -6.82 -20.19
N LYS A 47 20.38 -6.51 -18.94
CA LYS A 47 21.55 -5.69 -18.62
C LYS A 47 22.84 -6.34 -19.12
N GLY A 48 22.99 -7.65 -18.95
CA GLY A 48 24.13 -8.42 -19.47
C GLY A 48 24.26 -8.39 -20.99
N ARG A 49 23.19 -8.05 -21.72
CA ARG A 49 23.18 -7.82 -23.16
C ARG A 49 23.41 -6.36 -23.57
N GLY A 50 23.69 -5.49 -22.61
CA GLY A 50 23.98 -4.08 -22.85
C GLY A 50 22.77 -3.14 -22.87
N ALA A 51 21.58 -3.60 -22.47
CA ALA A 51 20.40 -2.73 -22.37
C ALA A 51 20.46 -1.85 -21.11
N ASP A 52 19.96 -0.61 -21.23
CA ASP A 52 19.74 0.31 -20.10
C ASP A 52 18.41 -0.04 -19.42
N VAL A 53 18.44 -1.02 -18.51
CA VAL A 53 17.24 -1.64 -17.93
C VAL A 53 16.77 -0.89 -16.69
N GLY A 54 15.52 -0.47 -16.70
CA GLY A 54 14.81 -0.03 -15.50
C GLY A 54 14.10 -1.20 -14.80
N VAL A 55 14.09 -1.16 -13.47
CA VAL A 55 13.35 -2.14 -12.64
C VAL A 55 12.48 -1.40 -11.64
N THR A 56 11.21 -1.77 -11.56
CA THR A 56 10.29 -1.24 -10.54
C THR A 56 9.61 -2.39 -9.83
N MET A 57 9.77 -2.43 -8.51
CA MET A 57 9.13 -3.42 -7.64
C MET A 57 8.04 -2.74 -6.81
N ILE A 58 6.80 -3.16 -7.00
CA ILE A 58 5.63 -2.59 -6.33
C ILE A 58 5.30 -3.44 -5.10
N ALA A 59 5.44 -2.85 -3.93
CA ALA A 59 4.95 -3.43 -2.70
C ALA A 59 3.47 -3.03 -2.47
N ARG A 60 2.70 -3.94 -1.87
CA ARG A 60 1.24 -3.82 -1.82
C ARG A 60 0.75 -2.69 -0.92
N ALA A 61 1.36 -2.53 0.25
CA ALA A 61 0.91 -1.55 1.23
C ALA A 61 1.89 -0.38 1.37
N VAL A 62 1.38 0.75 1.80
CA VAL A 62 2.18 1.91 2.18
C VAL A 62 3.23 1.49 3.21
N ASN A 63 4.45 1.96 3.02
CA ASN A 63 5.60 1.65 3.89
C ASN A 63 6.01 0.17 3.97
N SER A 64 5.55 -0.70 3.07
CA SER A 64 6.01 -2.10 3.05
C SER A 64 7.53 -2.23 2.91
N ILE A 65 8.16 -1.33 2.15
CA ILE A 65 9.62 -1.28 2.00
C ILE A 65 10.27 -0.89 3.33
N GLY A 66 9.74 0.13 4.01
CA GLY A 66 10.22 0.55 5.31
C GLY A 66 10.13 -0.57 6.36
N LEU A 67 8.99 -1.27 6.41
CA LEU A 67 8.82 -2.42 7.29
C LEU A 67 9.84 -3.52 6.97
N GLY A 68 10.07 -3.82 5.71
CA GLY A 68 11.10 -4.79 5.30
C GLY A 68 12.52 -4.37 5.70
N MET A 69 12.83 -3.06 5.68
CA MET A 69 14.12 -2.53 6.13
C MET A 69 14.28 -2.56 7.64
N ILE A 70 13.20 -2.41 8.40
CA ILE A 70 13.23 -2.59 9.86
C ILE A 70 13.58 -4.05 10.19
N GLY A 71 13.09 -4.99 9.40
CA GLY A 71 13.32 -6.41 9.63
C GLY A 71 12.45 -6.96 10.75
N GLY A 72 12.88 -8.08 11.32
CA GLY A 72 12.17 -8.79 12.37
C GLY A 72 11.80 -10.20 11.96
N GLY A 73 11.03 -10.90 12.80
CA GLY A 73 10.49 -12.22 12.53
C GLY A 73 9.27 -12.17 11.59
N SER A 74 8.82 -13.35 11.16
CA SER A 74 7.59 -13.48 10.38
C SER A 74 6.36 -13.55 11.30
N LEU A 75 5.18 -13.20 10.77
CA LEU A 75 3.91 -13.43 11.47
C LEU A 75 3.72 -14.91 11.81
N GLU A 76 4.15 -15.80 10.92
CA GLU A 76 4.15 -17.25 11.15
C GLU A 76 4.92 -17.65 12.41
N ALA A 77 6.13 -17.11 12.59
CA ALA A 77 6.94 -17.33 13.78
C ALA A 77 6.25 -16.77 15.02
N ALA A 78 5.70 -15.55 14.96
CA ALA A 78 5.00 -14.93 16.08
C ALA A 78 3.78 -15.74 16.52
N LEU A 79 2.98 -16.26 15.57
CA LEU A 79 1.85 -17.14 15.90
C LEU A 79 2.33 -18.44 16.55
N SER A 80 3.42 -19.03 16.06
CA SER A 80 3.99 -20.25 16.65
C SER A 80 4.52 -20.04 18.08
N GLU A 81 5.11 -18.89 18.38
CA GLU A 81 5.52 -18.52 19.74
C GLU A 81 4.31 -18.43 20.70
N LEU A 82 3.20 -17.84 20.24
CA LEU A 82 1.96 -17.81 21.03
C LEU A 82 1.35 -19.22 21.19
N GLU A 83 1.29 -19.99 20.12
CA GLU A 83 0.74 -21.35 20.11
C GLU A 83 1.50 -22.29 21.08
N SER A 84 2.82 -22.12 21.16
CA SER A 84 3.70 -22.89 22.05
C SER A 84 3.70 -22.39 23.50
N GLY A 85 3.17 -21.20 23.78
CA GLY A 85 3.24 -20.54 25.07
C GLY A 85 4.63 -19.98 25.40
N ALA A 86 5.49 -19.79 24.41
CA ALA A 86 6.77 -19.12 24.57
C ALA A 86 6.63 -17.60 24.71
N ALA A 87 5.52 -17.05 24.23
CA ALA A 87 5.15 -15.66 24.47
C ALA A 87 3.83 -15.60 25.25
N ASP A 88 3.79 -14.78 26.28
CA ASP A 88 2.63 -14.57 27.17
C ASP A 88 1.95 -13.22 26.96
N ALA A 89 2.49 -12.39 26.09
CA ALA A 89 1.89 -11.12 25.69
C ALA A 89 2.10 -10.83 24.22
N VAL A 90 1.10 -10.21 23.59
CA VAL A 90 1.18 -9.75 22.21
C VAL A 90 0.62 -8.35 22.09
N VAL A 91 1.33 -7.49 21.36
CA VAL A 91 0.88 -6.16 20.96
C VAL A 91 0.69 -6.17 19.43
N VAL A 92 -0.53 -5.98 18.99
CA VAL A 92 -0.85 -5.82 17.57
C VAL A 92 -0.92 -4.33 17.27
N LEU A 93 -0.07 -3.87 16.35
CA LEU A 93 0.13 -2.47 16.03
C LEU A 93 -0.36 -2.17 14.62
N GLU A 94 -1.45 -1.42 14.49
CA GLU A 94 -2.04 -0.94 13.23
C GLU A 94 -2.11 -2.03 12.14
N ASN A 95 -2.66 -3.20 12.52
CA ASN A 95 -2.71 -4.33 11.59
C ASN A 95 -3.90 -5.25 11.87
N ASP A 96 -4.56 -5.68 10.79
CA ASP A 96 -5.55 -6.75 10.84
C ASP A 96 -4.89 -8.08 10.45
N LEU A 97 -4.57 -8.89 11.47
CA LEU A 97 -3.87 -10.16 11.28
C LEU A 97 -4.67 -11.16 10.43
N HIS A 98 -6.01 -11.07 10.42
CA HIS A 98 -6.86 -11.93 9.58
C HIS A 98 -6.65 -11.69 8.08
N ARG A 99 -6.05 -10.58 7.70
CA ARG A 99 -5.69 -10.29 6.30
C ARG A 99 -4.39 -10.99 5.87
N HIS A 100 -3.59 -11.42 6.83
CA HIS A 100 -2.22 -11.94 6.60
C HIS A 100 -2.05 -13.41 6.94
N ALA A 101 -2.96 -13.98 7.74
CA ALA A 101 -2.98 -15.40 8.09
C ALA A 101 -4.43 -15.90 8.20
N SER A 102 -4.60 -17.22 8.33
CA SER A 102 -5.88 -17.87 8.60
C SER A 102 -6.53 -17.27 9.85
N ALA A 103 -7.77 -16.82 9.75
CA ALA A 103 -8.49 -16.22 10.88
C ALA A 103 -8.64 -17.23 12.04
N ALA A 104 -8.92 -18.48 11.73
CA ALA A 104 -9.03 -19.54 12.75
C ALA A 104 -7.72 -19.74 13.50
N ARG A 105 -6.59 -19.73 12.80
CA ARG A 105 -5.26 -19.86 13.41
C ARG A 105 -4.89 -18.64 14.24
N VAL A 106 -5.14 -17.43 13.72
CA VAL A 106 -4.90 -16.16 14.46
C VAL A 106 -5.71 -16.18 15.76
N ASP A 107 -7.00 -16.51 15.68
CA ASP A 107 -7.89 -16.56 16.85
C ASP A 107 -7.43 -17.60 17.87
N ALA A 108 -7.01 -18.76 17.41
CA ALA A 108 -6.48 -19.84 18.29
C ALA A 108 -5.16 -19.44 18.97
N ALA A 109 -4.26 -18.76 18.25
CA ALA A 109 -3.00 -18.27 18.80
C ALA A 109 -3.24 -17.14 19.82
N LEU A 110 -4.09 -16.16 19.49
CA LEU A 110 -4.44 -15.08 20.40
C LEU A 110 -5.13 -15.59 21.68
N ALA A 111 -5.95 -16.63 21.58
CA ALA A 111 -6.60 -17.26 22.75
C ALA A 111 -5.61 -17.93 23.71
N LYS A 112 -4.37 -18.19 23.28
CA LYS A 112 -3.30 -18.71 24.13
C LYS A 112 -2.55 -17.61 24.92
N ALA A 113 -2.56 -16.38 24.41
CA ALA A 113 -1.84 -15.28 25.02
C ALA A 113 -2.56 -14.76 26.29
N PRO A 114 -1.94 -14.77 27.47
CA PRO A 114 -2.48 -14.16 28.67
C PRO A 114 -2.79 -12.66 28.54
N LEU A 115 -2.05 -11.97 27.67
CA LEU A 115 -2.31 -10.55 27.37
C LEU A 115 -2.31 -10.31 25.86
N VAL A 116 -3.43 -9.82 25.34
CA VAL A 116 -3.57 -9.33 23.96
C VAL A 116 -3.90 -7.85 24.03
N MET A 117 -3.04 -7.03 23.46
CA MET A 117 -3.25 -5.58 23.30
C MET A 117 -3.32 -5.24 21.81
N VAL A 118 -4.26 -4.38 21.45
CA VAL A 118 -4.40 -3.87 20.07
C VAL A 118 -4.31 -2.35 20.10
N ILE A 119 -3.44 -1.80 19.28
CA ILE A 119 -3.29 -0.36 19.04
C ILE A 119 -3.62 -0.13 17.57
N ASP A 120 -4.75 0.47 17.26
CA ASP A 120 -5.19 0.65 15.87
C ASP A 120 -6.14 1.84 15.74
N HIS A 121 -6.14 2.43 14.56
CA HIS A 121 -7.05 3.50 14.15
C HIS A 121 -8.35 2.99 13.52
N GLN A 122 -8.41 1.69 13.20
CA GLN A 122 -9.59 1.04 12.65
C GLN A 122 -10.03 -0.11 13.55
N ARG A 123 -11.36 -0.26 13.68
CA ARG A 123 -11.89 -1.44 14.36
C ARG A 123 -11.69 -2.68 13.49
N THR A 124 -10.93 -3.64 14.00
CA THR A 124 -10.69 -4.95 13.40
C THR A 124 -11.34 -6.05 14.22
N ALA A 125 -11.57 -7.23 13.62
CA ALA A 125 -12.18 -8.35 14.32
C ALA A 125 -11.31 -8.88 15.48
N ILE A 126 -9.99 -8.71 15.40
CA ILE A 126 -9.07 -9.12 16.48
C ILE A 126 -9.29 -8.31 17.78
N MET A 127 -9.88 -7.12 17.71
CA MET A 127 -10.20 -6.33 18.92
C MET A 127 -11.21 -7.03 19.81
N ASP A 128 -12.05 -7.90 19.28
CA ASP A 128 -13.01 -8.69 20.07
C ASP A 128 -12.31 -9.79 20.90
N LYS A 129 -11.03 -10.04 20.64
CA LYS A 129 -10.16 -10.95 21.40
C LYS A 129 -9.16 -10.21 22.29
N ALA A 130 -9.11 -8.89 22.19
CA ALA A 130 -8.14 -8.08 22.93
C ALA A 130 -8.56 -7.88 24.39
N HIS A 131 -7.59 -7.93 25.29
CA HIS A 131 -7.77 -7.55 26.69
C HIS A 131 -7.68 -6.03 26.87
N LEU A 132 -6.94 -5.36 25.97
CA LEU A 132 -6.82 -3.92 25.95
C LEU A 132 -6.78 -3.40 24.52
N VAL A 133 -7.59 -2.36 24.23
CA VAL A 133 -7.59 -1.65 22.95
C VAL A 133 -7.24 -0.20 23.21
N LEU A 134 -6.23 0.31 22.52
CA LEU A 134 -5.81 1.70 22.53
C LEU A 134 -6.10 2.33 21.16
N SER A 135 -6.81 3.45 21.16
CA SER A 135 -7.16 4.17 19.92
C SER A 135 -5.95 4.89 19.36
N ALA A 136 -5.51 4.46 18.18
CA ALA A 136 -4.45 5.11 17.44
C ALA A 136 -4.98 6.24 16.55
N ALA A 137 -4.14 7.24 16.32
CA ALA A 137 -4.41 8.27 15.32
C ALA A 137 -4.24 7.71 13.90
N SER A 138 -5.10 8.13 12.98
CA SER A 138 -4.96 7.82 11.57
C SER A 138 -3.79 8.59 10.94
N PHE A 139 -3.46 8.27 9.68
CA PHE A 139 -2.38 8.98 8.96
C PHE A 139 -2.64 10.48 8.78
N ALA A 140 -3.90 10.95 8.84
CA ALA A 140 -4.25 12.35 8.78
C ALA A 140 -4.12 13.05 10.14
N GLU A 141 -4.11 12.30 11.21
CA GLU A 141 -4.09 12.73 12.61
C GLU A 141 -2.73 12.51 13.27
N SER A 142 -1.77 12.01 12.52
CA SER A 142 -0.42 11.67 13.00
C SER A 142 0.65 12.27 12.10
N ASP A 143 1.88 12.20 12.56
CA ASP A 143 3.09 12.42 11.80
C ASP A 143 3.92 11.12 11.70
N GLY A 144 4.75 11.05 10.68
CA GLY A 144 5.56 9.85 10.47
C GLY A 144 6.52 9.97 9.30
N THR A 145 7.25 8.87 9.07
CA THR A 145 8.16 8.71 7.94
C THR A 145 7.84 7.40 7.24
N VAL A 146 7.61 7.46 5.94
CA VAL A 146 7.34 6.28 5.11
C VAL A 146 8.40 6.13 4.03
N ILE A 147 8.67 4.90 3.62
CA ILE A 147 9.61 4.58 2.55
C ILE A 147 8.82 4.05 1.36
N ASN A 148 8.93 4.74 0.23
CA ASN A 148 8.20 4.40 -0.99
C ASN A 148 8.87 3.23 -1.77
N ASN A 149 8.25 2.83 -2.89
CA ASN A 149 8.74 1.73 -3.73
C ASN A 149 10.09 2.02 -4.43
N GLU A 150 10.55 3.28 -4.42
CA GLU A 150 11.89 3.64 -4.87
C GLU A 150 12.97 3.51 -3.78
N GLY A 151 12.58 3.11 -2.57
CA GLY A 151 13.47 3.11 -1.41
C GLY A 151 13.77 4.52 -0.89
N ARG A 152 12.84 5.45 -1.07
CA ARG A 152 12.99 6.85 -0.66
C ARG A 152 12.15 7.14 0.56
N ALA A 153 12.78 7.62 1.62
CA ALA A 153 12.10 8.05 2.85
C ALA A 153 11.50 9.45 2.67
N GLN A 154 10.25 9.59 3.03
CA GLN A 154 9.51 10.84 2.96
C GLN A 154 8.71 11.03 4.25
N ARG A 155 8.66 12.27 4.74
CA ARG A 155 7.88 12.61 5.93
C ARG A 155 6.46 13.02 5.56
N PHE A 156 5.54 12.72 6.46
CA PHE A 156 4.19 13.27 6.47
C PHE A 156 3.90 13.90 7.83
N PHE A 157 2.96 14.82 7.86
CA PHE A 157 2.66 15.63 9.02
C PHE A 157 1.17 15.58 9.34
N GLN A 158 0.85 15.68 10.62
CA GLN A 158 -0.51 15.81 11.09
C GLN A 158 -1.23 16.98 10.39
N VAL A 159 -2.38 16.71 9.78
CA VAL A 159 -3.22 17.72 9.13
C VAL A 159 -4.53 17.96 9.87
N TYR A 160 -4.89 17.08 10.79
CA TYR A 160 -6.09 17.17 11.59
C TYR A 160 -5.79 16.80 13.04
N ASP A 161 -6.21 17.66 13.97
CA ASP A 161 -6.08 17.41 15.39
C ASP A 161 -7.49 17.28 16.00
N PRO A 162 -7.95 16.04 16.31
CA PRO A 162 -9.26 15.83 16.89
C PRO A 162 -9.41 16.46 18.28
N SER A 163 -8.35 16.60 19.04
CA SER A 163 -8.37 17.20 20.37
C SER A 163 -8.70 18.70 20.35
N TYR A 164 -8.46 19.35 19.19
CA TYR A 164 -8.85 20.74 18.97
C TYR A 164 -10.38 20.92 18.99
N TYR A 165 -11.13 19.90 18.53
CA TYR A 165 -12.59 19.92 18.47
C TYR A 165 -13.25 19.29 19.70
N ASP A 166 -12.63 18.27 20.27
CA ASP A 166 -13.08 17.60 21.49
C ASP A 166 -11.89 17.28 22.38
N SER A 167 -11.71 18.08 23.42
CA SER A 167 -10.62 17.93 24.39
C SER A 167 -10.70 16.64 25.22
N ASN A 168 -11.81 15.90 25.16
CA ASN A 168 -11.93 14.60 25.83
C ASN A 168 -11.47 13.44 24.94
N THR A 169 -11.08 13.73 23.70
CA THR A 169 -10.57 12.69 22.78
C THR A 169 -9.29 12.10 23.34
N VAL A 170 -9.31 10.79 23.61
CA VAL A 170 -8.16 10.01 24.05
C VAL A 170 -7.68 9.18 22.87
N MET A 171 -7.04 9.84 21.92
CA MET A 171 -6.45 9.22 20.75
C MET A 171 -5.05 9.78 20.57
N LEU A 172 -4.06 8.91 20.44
CA LEU A 172 -2.67 9.28 20.28
C LEU A 172 -2.07 8.56 19.07
N GLU A 173 -1.01 9.10 18.54
CA GLU A 173 -0.21 8.38 17.55
C GLU A 173 0.32 7.09 18.19
N SER A 174 0.41 6.04 17.41
CA SER A 174 0.82 4.71 17.90
C SER A 174 2.17 4.73 18.61
N TRP A 175 3.12 5.54 18.12
CA TRP A 175 4.43 5.66 18.75
C TRP A 175 4.35 6.32 20.16
N ARG A 176 3.36 7.21 20.39
CA ARG A 176 3.14 7.80 21.73
C ARG A 176 2.56 6.79 22.70
N TRP A 177 1.67 5.91 22.23
CA TRP A 177 1.21 4.79 23.03
C TRP A 177 2.36 3.85 23.41
N LEU A 178 3.22 3.51 22.44
CA LEU A 178 4.41 2.69 22.70
C LEU A 178 5.38 3.38 23.65
N HIS A 179 5.57 4.69 23.52
CA HIS A 179 6.35 5.49 24.46
C HIS A 179 5.80 5.38 25.88
N SER A 180 4.49 5.56 26.08
CA SER A 180 3.83 5.47 27.39
C SER A 180 3.97 4.07 27.98
N LEU A 181 3.79 3.03 27.19
CA LEU A 181 3.99 1.63 27.58
C LEU A 181 5.44 1.38 27.99
N HIS A 182 6.39 1.80 27.17
CA HIS A 182 7.81 1.62 27.42
C HIS A 182 8.24 2.33 28.70
N SER A 183 7.83 3.57 28.90
CA SER A 183 8.12 4.35 30.13
C SER A 183 7.54 3.68 31.37
N THR A 184 6.33 3.13 31.27
CA THR A 184 5.68 2.44 32.39
C THR A 184 6.39 1.14 32.74
N VAL A 185 6.72 0.32 31.75
CA VAL A 185 7.40 -0.98 31.95
C VAL A 185 8.82 -0.78 32.51
N GLN A 186 9.54 0.19 32.00
CA GLN A 186 10.91 0.46 32.43
C GLN A 186 10.98 1.25 33.75
N SER A 187 9.85 1.77 34.26
CA SER A 187 9.81 2.71 35.38
C SER A 187 10.79 3.89 35.19
N ARG A 188 11.00 4.28 33.96
CA ARG A 188 11.92 5.34 33.53
C ARG A 188 11.29 6.15 32.44
N GLU A 189 11.31 7.46 32.54
CA GLU A 189 10.93 8.36 31.47
C GLU A 189 11.87 8.17 30.27
N VAL A 190 11.30 7.96 29.10
CA VAL A 190 12.00 7.96 27.81
C VAL A 190 11.70 9.30 27.15
N ASP A 191 12.71 9.95 26.62
CA ASP A 191 12.59 11.32 26.09
C ASP A 191 12.10 11.35 24.64
N TRP A 192 10.99 10.69 24.35
CA TRP A 192 10.35 10.70 23.03
C TRP A 192 9.12 11.62 23.03
N THR A 193 9.37 12.93 23.12
CA THR A 193 8.29 13.92 23.14
C THR A 193 7.84 14.37 21.75
N GLN A 194 8.64 14.12 20.74
CA GLN A 194 8.35 14.42 19.33
C GLN A 194 8.92 13.33 18.40
N LEU A 195 8.42 13.28 17.18
CA LEU A 195 8.79 12.25 16.21
C LEU A 195 10.30 12.19 15.93
N ASP A 196 11.00 13.32 15.94
CA ASP A 196 12.44 13.34 15.68
C ASP A 196 13.23 12.54 16.73
N HIS A 197 12.80 12.49 17.98
CA HIS A 197 13.42 11.65 19.00
C HIS A 197 13.25 10.15 18.70
N VAL A 198 12.09 9.78 18.14
CA VAL A 198 11.86 8.39 17.67
C VAL A 198 12.72 8.09 16.45
N ILE A 199 12.83 9.02 15.51
CA ILE A 199 13.69 8.91 14.32
C ILE A 199 15.15 8.73 14.73
N ASP A 200 15.63 9.51 15.71
CA ASP A 200 16.98 9.39 16.26
C ASP A 200 17.22 8.00 16.84
N ALA A 201 16.29 7.51 17.65
CA ALA A 201 16.39 6.18 18.25
C ALA A 201 16.37 5.06 17.20
N VAL A 202 15.54 5.19 16.15
CA VAL A 202 15.51 4.23 15.03
C VAL A 202 16.83 4.27 14.25
N ALA A 203 17.32 5.44 13.92
CA ALA A 203 18.58 5.61 13.18
C ALA A 203 19.81 5.06 13.95
N GLU A 204 19.79 5.18 15.27
CA GLU A 204 20.83 4.61 16.12
C GLU A 204 20.79 3.08 16.14
N LYS A 205 19.60 2.49 16.21
CA LYS A 205 19.42 1.03 16.29
C LYS A 205 19.52 0.33 14.95
N LEU A 206 19.15 1.01 13.86
CA LEU A 206 19.06 0.47 12.51
C LEU A 206 19.89 1.32 11.54
N PRO A 207 21.21 1.07 11.42
CA PRO A 207 22.10 1.87 10.60
C PRO A 207 21.66 2.00 9.13
N GLN A 208 20.97 1.00 8.58
CA GLN A 208 20.40 1.05 7.24
C GLN A 208 19.31 2.11 7.07
N LEU A 209 18.75 2.61 8.16
CA LEU A 209 17.77 3.70 8.20
C LEU A 209 18.38 5.03 8.67
N ALA A 210 19.67 5.12 8.92
CA ALA A 210 20.29 6.30 9.52
C ALA A 210 19.98 7.60 8.76
N ALA A 211 19.92 7.55 7.44
CA ALA A 211 19.66 8.71 6.61
C ALA A 211 18.20 9.23 6.68
N ILE A 212 17.28 8.55 7.36
CA ILE A 212 15.92 9.11 7.59
C ILE A 212 15.94 10.41 8.38
N LYS A 213 17.00 10.67 9.15
CA LYS A 213 17.22 11.93 9.85
C LYS A 213 17.28 13.13 8.92
N ASP A 214 17.75 12.92 7.70
CA ASP A 214 17.91 13.96 6.69
C ASP A 214 16.63 14.21 5.90
N ALA A 215 15.55 13.43 6.15
CA ALA A 215 14.26 13.67 5.53
C ALA A 215 13.64 14.95 6.10
N ALA A 216 13.57 15.98 5.28
CA ALA A 216 13.10 17.30 5.67
C ALA A 216 11.56 17.39 5.53
N PRO A 217 10.99 18.34 6.23
CA PRO A 217 11.54 19.08 7.35
C PRO A 217 11.39 18.30 8.67
N ASP A 218 12.03 18.76 9.74
CA ASP A 218 11.87 18.20 11.08
C ASP A 218 10.46 18.47 11.66
N ALA A 219 10.12 17.82 12.78
CA ALA A 219 8.79 17.92 13.38
C ALA A 219 8.49 19.31 13.93
N SER A 220 9.51 20.11 14.22
CA SER A 220 9.37 21.48 14.72
C SER A 220 9.25 22.52 13.62
N PHE A 221 9.43 22.12 12.36
CA PHE A 221 9.41 23.03 11.23
C PHE A 221 8.12 23.84 11.17
N ARG A 222 8.26 25.14 11.10
CA ARG A 222 7.17 26.11 10.91
C ARG A 222 7.67 27.24 10.04
N ILE A 223 6.89 27.62 9.05
CA ILE A 223 7.21 28.78 8.22
C ILE A 223 6.55 29.99 8.84
N ARG A 224 7.35 30.93 9.31
CA ARG A 224 6.84 32.17 9.90
C ARG A 224 6.15 33.03 8.82
N GLY A 225 4.98 33.54 9.17
CA GLY A 225 4.20 34.41 8.27
C GLY A 225 3.47 33.68 7.16
N GLN A 226 3.54 32.36 7.07
CA GLN A 226 2.72 31.60 6.15
C GLN A 226 1.37 31.25 6.73
N LYS A 227 0.34 31.60 6.00
CA LYS A 227 -0.99 31.03 6.18
C LYS A 227 -0.99 29.71 5.41
N LEU A 228 -1.06 28.60 6.13
CA LEU A 228 -1.42 27.35 5.48
C LEU A 228 -2.83 27.52 4.92
N ALA A 229 -2.98 27.37 3.63
CA ALA A 229 -4.29 27.40 3.00
C ALA A 229 -5.07 26.18 3.46
N ARG A 230 -5.90 26.35 4.48
CA ARG A 230 -6.82 25.30 4.96
C ARG A 230 -8.03 25.16 4.07
N GLU A 231 -8.31 26.19 3.29
CA GLU A 231 -9.41 26.27 2.35
C GLU A 231 -8.89 26.68 0.98
N PRO A 232 -9.46 26.13 -0.11
CA PRO A 232 -9.09 26.59 -1.43
C PRO A 232 -9.44 28.07 -1.57
N HIS A 233 -8.58 28.85 -2.21
CA HIS A 233 -8.92 30.21 -2.61
C HIS A 233 -10.14 30.29 -3.51
N ARG A 234 -10.56 29.15 -4.03
CA ARG A 234 -11.74 28.95 -4.87
C ARG A 234 -12.53 27.78 -4.37
N TYR A 235 -13.74 28.07 -3.94
CA TYR A 235 -14.66 27.09 -3.34
C TYR A 235 -15.35 26.16 -4.32
N SER A 236 -15.30 26.41 -5.62
CA SER A 236 -16.05 25.61 -6.55
C SER A 236 -15.22 25.11 -7.70
N GLY A 237 -15.34 23.82 -7.95
CA GLY A 237 -14.93 23.20 -9.21
C GLY A 237 -15.80 23.57 -10.42
N ARG A 238 -16.74 24.49 -10.26
CA ARG A 238 -17.67 24.85 -11.36
C ARG A 238 -16.97 25.33 -12.61
N THR A 239 -15.91 26.11 -12.46
CA THR A 239 -15.11 26.57 -13.60
C THR A 239 -14.33 25.46 -14.25
N ALA A 240 -13.78 24.53 -13.46
CA ALA A 240 -13.09 23.36 -14.01
C ALA A 240 -14.06 22.37 -14.65
N MET A 241 -15.23 22.18 -14.07
CA MET A 241 -16.29 21.32 -14.67
C MET A 241 -16.85 21.93 -15.96
N ARG A 242 -16.66 23.21 -16.17
CA ARG A 242 -17.04 23.96 -17.38
C ARG A 242 -15.82 24.39 -18.18
N ALA A 243 -14.74 23.62 -18.14
CA ALA A 243 -13.48 23.96 -18.82
C ALA A 243 -13.59 24.09 -20.34
N ASN A 244 -14.65 23.55 -20.93
CA ASN A 244 -15.00 23.75 -22.34
C ASN A 244 -15.65 25.11 -22.64
N ILE A 245 -15.99 25.87 -21.59
CA ILE A 245 -16.50 27.24 -21.72
C ILE A 245 -15.35 28.16 -21.28
N SER A 246 -14.94 29.06 -22.16
CA SER A 246 -13.92 30.05 -21.83
C SER A 246 -14.42 30.94 -20.67
N VAL A 247 -14.00 30.64 -19.48
CA VAL A 247 -14.29 31.42 -18.29
C VAL A 247 -13.01 32.11 -17.89
N HIS A 248 -12.86 33.37 -18.26
CA HIS A 248 -11.78 34.19 -17.78
C HIS A 248 -12.02 34.57 -16.32
N GLU A 249 -11.17 34.09 -15.48
CA GLU A 249 -11.17 34.52 -14.09
C GLU A 249 -10.23 35.71 -13.92
N PRO A 250 -10.67 36.73 -13.14
CA PRO A 250 -9.75 37.77 -12.76
C PRO A 250 -8.55 37.14 -12.04
N ARG A 251 -7.35 37.64 -12.38
CA ARG A 251 -6.15 37.24 -11.62
C ARG A 251 -6.40 37.53 -10.15
N GLN A 252 -6.20 36.55 -9.31
CA GLN A 252 -6.26 36.76 -7.89
C GLN A 252 -5.14 37.77 -7.49
N PRO A 253 -5.41 38.72 -6.59
CA PRO A 253 -4.37 39.60 -6.09
C PRO A 253 -3.30 38.72 -5.41
N GLN A 254 -2.05 39.13 -5.60
CA GLN A 254 -0.93 38.51 -4.91
C GLN A 254 -1.13 38.64 -3.41
N ASP A 255 -1.27 37.55 -2.74
CA ASP A 255 -1.23 37.48 -1.28
C ASP A 255 0.22 37.28 -0.86
N LYS A 256 0.86 38.33 -0.35
CA LYS A 256 2.25 38.25 0.13
C LYS A 256 2.42 37.38 1.36
N ASP A 257 1.33 37.08 2.04
CA ASP A 257 1.31 36.29 3.27
C ASP A 257 1.11 34.79 3.00
N THR A 258 0.90 34.40 1.75
CA THR A 258 0.73 32.98 1.36
C THR A 258 1.55 32.68 0.12
N MET A 259 2.24 31.55 0.17
CA MET A 259 2.91 30.98 -1.01
C MET A 259 1.92 30.32 -1.98
N PHE A 260 0.65 30.28 -1.65
CA PHE A 260 -0.39 29.60 -2.39
C PHE A 260 -1.32 30.54 -3.17
N ALA A 261 -0.85 31.72 -3.53
CA ALA A 261 -1.57 32.64 -4.40
C ALA A 261 -1.51 32.15 -5.85
N PHE A 262 -2.30 31.15 -6.17
CA PHE A 262 -2.39 30.58 -7.51
C PHE A 262 -3.71 30.97 -8.20
N SER A 263 -3.65 31.14 -9.51
CA SER A 263 -4.85 31.03 -10.35
C SER A 263 -5.17 29.55 -10.58
N MET A 264 -6.37 29.25 -11.10
CA MET A 264 -6.72 27.89 -11.56
C MET A 264 -5.79 27.35 -12.64
N GLU A 265 -5.11 28.21 -13.35
CA GLU A 265 -4.20 27.88 -14.45
C GLU A 265 -2.77 27.62 -13.96
N GLY A 266 -2.54 27.70 -12.67
CA GLY A 266 -1.23 27.50 -12.06
C GLY A 266 -0.58 28.80 -11.59
N ASN A 267 0.58 28.68 -10.99
CA ASN A 267 1.37 29.80 -10.58
C ASN A 267 2.10 30.39 -11.79
N ASN A 268 1.62 31.53 -12.26
CA ASN A 268 2.22 32.27 -13.38
C ASN A 268 3.24 33.33 -12.93
N GLN A 269 3.66 33.30 -11.68
CA GLN A 269 4.58 34.31 -11.16
C GLN A 269 6.02 33.83 -11.30
N PRO A 270 6.87 34.58 -12.01
CA PRO A 270 8.28 34.23 -12.13
C PRO A 270 9.02 34.25 -10.77
N ASP A 271 8.49 35.03 -9.81
CA ASP A 271 9.07 35.24 -8.48
C ASP A 271 8.28 34.51 -7.38
N ALA A 272 7.48 33.53 -7.72
CA ALA A 272 6.75 32.76 -6.71
C ALA A 272 7.70 32.19 -5.64
N PRO A 273 7.38 32.35 -4.35
CA PRO A 273 8.22 31.83 -3.31
C PRO A 273 8.36 30.29 -3.51
N ARG A 274 9.58 29.81 -3.42
CA ARG A 274 9.87 28.38 -3.51
C ARG A 274 9.23 27.70 -2.32
N SER A 275 8.38 26.73 -2.58
CA SER A 275 7.78 25.95 -1.51
C SER A 275 8.86 25.09 -0.84
N GLN A 276 9.02 25.27 0.46
CA GLN A 276 9.82 24.35 1.28
C GLN A 276 8.99 23.14 1.70
N ILE A 277 7.68 23.18 1.48
CA ILE A 277 6.80 22.05 1.69
C ILE A 277 6.54 21.43 0.32
N PRO A 278 7.16 20.29 -0.01
CA PRO A 278 6.94 19.62 -1.27
C PRO A 278 5.46 19.30 -1.43
N PHE A 279 4.94 19.52 -2.62
CA PHE A 279 3.54 19.22 -2.93
C PHE A 279 2.48 19.94 -2.09
N ALA A 280 2.84 20.92 -1.29
CA ALA A 280 1.90 21.82 -0.65
C ALA A 280 1.35 22.84 -1.68
N TRP A 281 0.73 22.30 -2.70
CA TRP A 281 0.11 23.07 -3.77
C TRP A 281 -1.27 23.56 -3.35
N ALA A 282 -1.72 24.59 -4.03
CA ALA A 282 -2.93 25.29 -3.66
C ALA A 282 -4.13 24.35 -3.64
N PRO A 283 -4.82 24.24 -2.51
CA PRO A 283 -6.16 23.72 -2.50
C PRO A 283 -7.01 24.53 -3.49
N GLY A 284 -7.76 23.88 -4.33
CA GLY A 284 -8.57 24.55 -5.34
C GLY A 284 -8.15 24.23 -6.77
N TRP A 285 -7.06 23.56 -6.95
CA TRP A 285 -6.74 22.93 -8.21
C TRP A 285 -7.56 21.66 -8.36
N ASN A 286 -8.59 21.78 -9.17
CA ASN A 286 -9.59 20.72 -9.32
C ASN A 286 -9.73 20.28 -10.78
N SER A 287 -8.84 20.74 -11.66
CA SER A 287 -8.79 20.41 -13.07
C SER A 287 -7.59 19.51 -13.38
N PRO A 288 -7.76 18.41 -14.11
CA PRO A 288 -6.64 17.61 -14.59
C PRO A 288 -5.65 18.42 -15.42
N GLN A 289 -6.12 19.43 -16.15
CA GLN A 289 -5.26 20.31 -16.94
C GLN A 289 -4.39 21.20 -16.05
N ALA A 290 -4.94 21.75 -14.99
CA ALA A 290 -4.17 22.53 -14.01
C ALA A 290 -3.13 21.65 -13.32
N TRP A 291 -3.48 20.42 -12.98
CA TRP A 291 -2.56 19.44 -12.44
C TRP A 291 -1.42 19.11 -13.39
N ASN A 292 -1.72 18.85 -14.66
CA ASN A 292 -0.72 18.52 -15.67
C ASN A 292 0.22 19.72 -15.92
N LYS A 293 -0.33 20.93 -15.99
CA LYS A 293 0.46 22.14 -16.11
C LYS A 293 1.38 22.34 -14.92
N PHE A 294 0.87 22.14 -13.72
CA PHE A 294 1.64 22.22 -12.49
C PHE A 294 2.77 21.20 -12.49
N GLN A 295 2.52 19.97 -12.88
CA GLN A 295 3.54 18.93 -12.98
C GLN A 295 4.58 19.23 -14.07
N ALA A 296 4.19 19.83 -15.20
CA ALA A 296 5.13 20.30 -16.20
C ALA A 296 6.03 21.43 -15.67
N GLU A 297 5.49 22.29 -14.84
CA GLU A 297 6.20 23.37 -14.18
C GLU A 297 6.96 22.92 -12.91
N VAL A 298 6.71 21.72 -12.44
CA VAL A 298 7.43 21.11 -11.31
C VAL A 298 8.93 21.09 -11.56
N GLY A 299 9.34 20.92 -12.80
CA GLY A 299 10.72 21.19 -13.19
C GLY A 299 11.19 22.60 -12.85
N GLY A 300 10.28 23.60 -12.75
CA GLY A 300 10.53 24.97 -12.33
C GLY A 300 10.40 25.14 -10.82
N SER A 301 9.19 25.39 -10.35
CA SER A 301 8.92 25.77 -8.95
C SER A 301 9.10 24.65 -7.94
N LEU A 302 8.80 23.40 -8.31
CA LEU A 302 8.99 22.25 -7.44
C LEU A 302 10.39 21.58 -7.55
N ARG A 303 11.28 22.10 -8.37
CA ARG A 303 12.69 21.63 -8.40
C ARG A 303 13.38 21.67 -7.04
N HIS A 304 12.92 22.51 -6.17
CA HIS A 304 13.49 22.73 -4.85
C HIS A 304 12.66 22.11 -3.74
N GLY A 305 11.57 21.40 -4.10
CA GLY A 305 10.89 20.56 -3.17
C GLY A 305 11.80 19.42 -2.70
N ASP A 306 11.64 18.99 -1.48
CA ASP A 306 12.37 17.84 -0.97
C ASP A 306 11.72 16.57 -1.50
N PRO A 307 12.38 15.81 -2.40
CA PRO A 307 11.83 14.53 -2.88
C PRO A 307 11.92 13.43 -1.81
N GLY A 308 12.46 13.73 -0.63
CA GLY A 308 12.82 12.76 0.40
C GLY A 308 14.21 12.18 0.21
N VAL A 309 14.66 11.37 1.15
CA VAL A 309 16.00 10.80 1.20
C VAL A 309 16.01 9.40 0.63
N ARG A 310 16.88 9.14 -0.33
CA ARG A 310 17.02 7.80 -0.89
C ARG A 310 17.83 6.91 0.04
N LEU A 311 17.25 5.80 0.47
CA LEU A 311 17.89 4.83 1.37
C LEU A 311 18.38 3.59 0.61
N ILE A 312 17.73 3.28 -0.52
CA ILE A 312 18.11 2.13 -1.35
C ILE A 312 18.68 2.67 -2.65
N GLU A 313 19.98 2.52 -2.81
CA GLU A 313 20.67 2.85 -4.06
C GLU A 313 20.74 1.64 -4.99
N ALA A 314 20.72 1.90 -6.28
CA ALA A 314 20.93 0.86 -7.25
C ALA A 314 22.36 0.30 -7.08
N SER A 315 22.47 -0.98 -6.80
CA SER A 315 23.76 -1.66 -6.67
C SER A 315 23.90 -2.75 -7.72
N GLU A 316 25.15 -2.95 -8.16
CA GLU A 316 25.47 -4.07 -9.02
C GLU A 316 25.72 -5.31 -8.18
N THR A 317 24.64 -6.03 -7.86
CA THR A 317 24.76 -7.32 -7.18
C THR A 317 24.92 -8.43 -8.22
N GLY A 318 25.88 -9.30 -8.04
CA GLY A 318 26.05 -10.51 -8.85
C GLY A 318 25.06 -11.62 -8.51
N LEU A 319 23.99 -11.33 -7.76
CA LEU A 319 23.06 -12.34 -7.28
C LEU A 319 22.20 -12.89 -8.43
N ASP A 320 22.20 -14.19 -8.57
CA ASP A 320 21.21 -14.97 -9.31
C ASP A 320 20.25 -15.58 -8.30
N PHE A 321 18.97 -15.27 -8.43
CA PHE A 321 17.96 -15.76 -7.49
C PHE A 321 17.64 -17.23 -7.69
N PHE A 322 17.72 -17.74 -8.93
CA PHE A 322 17.75 -19.17 -9.18
C PHE A 322 18.65 -19.50 -10.36
N THR A 323 19.31 -20.65 -10.24
CA THR A 323 20.22 -21.20 -11.24
C THR A 323 19.48 -22.05 -12.27
N THR A 324 18.33 -22.59 -11.91
CA THR A 324 17.44 -23.39 -12.77
C THR A 324 16.08 -22.71 -12.87
N VAL A 325 15.57 -22.58 -14.10
CA VAL A 325 14.22 -22.04 -14.32
C VAL A 325 13.20 -23.06 -13.77
N PRO A 326 12.30 -22.64 -12.87
CA PRO A 326 11.25 -23.50 -12.36
C PRO A 326 10.36 -24.02 -13.50
N ALA A 327 9.77 -25.21 -13.31
CA ALA A 327 8.80 -25.73 -14.25
C ALA A 327 7.61 -24.77 -14.39
N SER A 328 7.07 -24.68 -15.60
CA SER A 328 5.86 -23.89 -15.84
C SER A 328 4.69 -24.41 -15.03
N PHE A 329 3.75 -23.51 -14.70
CA PHE A 329 2.50 -23.90 -14.05
C PHE A 329 1.80 -25.01 -14.85
N GLN A 330 1.39 -26.05 -14.15
CA GLN A 330 0.58 -27.15 -14.67
C GLN A 330 -0.75 -27.17 -13.90
N ALA A 331 -1.84 -27.14 -14.64
CA ALA A 331 -3.16 -27.36 -14.04
C ALA A 331 -3.26 -28.76 -13.46
N GLN A 332 -3.83 -28.90 -12.28
CA GLN A 332 -4.09 -30.17 -11.61
C GLN A 332 -5.60 -30.36 -11.53
N ASP A 333 -6.07 -31.56 -11.85
CA ASP A 333 -7.50 -31.85 -11.77
C ASP A 333 -7.98 -31.72 -10.32
N GLY A 334 -9.10 -31.02 -10.14
CA GLY A 334 -9.69 -30.75 -8.83
C GLY A 334 -8.97 -29.72 -7.98
N GLN A 335 -7.93 -29.09 -8.52
CA GLN A 335 -7.20 -28.01 -7.82
C GLN A 335 -7.07 -26.77 -8.69
N TRP A 336 -7.27 -25.63 -8.09
CA TRP A 336 -7.14 -24.33 -8.77
C TRP A 336 -6.20 -23.42 -8.00
N ARG A 337 -5.26 -22.80 -8.71
CA ARG A 337 -4.42 -21.78 -8.12
C ARG A 337 -5.14 -20.44 -8.16
N ILE A 338 -5.15 -19.73 -7.04
CA ILE A 338 -5.77 -18.42 -6.95
C ILE A 338 -4.92 -17.38 -7.67
N ALA A 339 -5.52 -16.77 -8.70
CA ALA A 339 -5.02 -15.57 -9.38
C ALA A 339 -5.66 -14.35 -8.72
N PRO A 340 -4.88 -13.48 -8.03
CA PRO A 340 -5.44 -12.36 -7.31
C PRO A 340 -5.82 -11.21 -8.26
N TYR A 341 -6.98 -10.63 -8.02
CA TYR A 341 -7.42 -9.37 -8.60
C TYR A 341 -7.51 -8.32 -7.50
N TYR A 342 -7.14 -7.09 -7.80
CA TYR A 342 -7.26 -5.97 -6.86
C TYR A 342 -8.12 -4.87 -7.47
N HIS A 343 -9.08 -4.40 -6.69
CA HIS A 343 -9.94 -3.29 -7.06
C HIS A 343 -9.50 -2.03 -6.33
N LEU A 344 -9.54 -0.90 -7.04
CA LEU A 344 -9.27 0.41 -6.47
C LEU A 344 -10.20 0.69 -5.27
N PHE A 345 -11.46 0.28 -5.39
CA PHE A 345 -12.45 0.39 -4.32
C PHE A 345 -12.77 -1.00 -3.77
N GLY A 346 -12.43 -1.23 -2.50
CA GLY A 346 -12.80 -2.42 -1.77
C GLY A 346 -11.67 -3.44 -1.49
N SER A 347 -10.56 -3.41 -2.22
CA SER A 347 -9.42 -4.27 -1.88
C SER A 347 -8.57 -3.74 -0.71
N ASP A 348 -8.65 -2.47 -0.45
CA ASP A 348 -8.00 -1.78 0.66
C ASP A 348 -8.96 -1.60 1.85
N GLU A 349 -8.44 -1.68 3.07
CA GLU A 349 -9.22 -1.65 4.30
C GLU A 349 -9.99 -0.34 4.50
N MET A 350 -9.37 0.78 4.18
CA MET A 350 -9.99 2.09 4.39
C MET A 350 -11.10 2.34 3.37
N SER A 351 -10.90 1.94 2.12
CA SER A 351 -11.90 2.11 1.07
C SER A 351 -13.17 1.27 1.34
N GLN A 352 -13.02 0.10 1.95
CA GLN A 352 -14.17 -0.71 2.36
C GLN A 352 -15.08 -0.03 3.37
N ARG A 353 -14.53 0.82 4.22
CA ARG A 353 -15.23 1.46 5.34
C ARG A 353 -15.76 2.84 5.00
N ALA A 354 -15.25 3.46 3.94
CA ALA A 354 -15.68 4.77 3.51
C ALA A 354 -17.02 4.71 2.76
N PRO A 355 -18.11 5.32 3.28
CA PRO A 355 -19.47 5.17 2.70
C PRO A 355 -19.55 5.56 1.23
N VAL A 356 -18.82 6.59 0.80
CA VAL A 356 -18.80 7.03 -0.59
C VAL A 356 -18.17 5.97 -1.50
N PHE A 357 -17.10 5.34 -1.07
CA PHE A 357 -16.43 4.31 -1.86
C PHE A 357 -17.22 3.00 -1.90
N GLN A 358 -17.96 2.67 -0.85
CA GLN A 358 -18.85 1.51 -0.84
C GLN A 358 -19.85 1.53 -2.01
N THR A 359 -20.29 2.72 -2.45
CA THR A 359 -21.19 2.86 -3.60
C THR A 359 -20.55 2.47 -4.94
N ARG A 360 -19.22 2.44 -5.00
CA ARG A 360 -18.43 2.10 -6.19
C ARG A 360 -17.72 0.75 -6.08
N MET A 361 -17.80 0.13 -4.91
CA MET A 361 -17.20 -1.17 -4.66
C MET A 361 -17.97 -2.26 -5.42
N PRO A 362 -17.31 -3.08 -6.25
CA PRO A 362 -17.97 -4.21 -6.88
C PRO A 362 -18.38 -5.25 -5.84
N GLN A 363 -19.40 -6.04 -6.16
CA GLN A 363 -19.71 -7.21 -5.34
C GLN A 363 -18.59 -8.25 -5.50
N PRO A 364 -18.23 -8.99 -4.44
CA PRO A 364 -17.30 -10.10 -4.54
C PRO A 364 -17.75 -11.13 -5.57
N TYR A 365 -16.80 -11.71 -6.28
CA TYR A 365 -17.06 -12.68 -7.36
C TYR A 365 -15.94 -13.72 -7.43
N ILE A 366 -16.20 -14.79 -8.17
CA ILE A 366 -15.20 -15.79 -8.56
C ILE A 366 -15.09 -15.83 -10.09
N LYS A 367 -13.87 -15.93 -10.63
CA LYS A 367 -13.64 -16.08 -12.07
C LYS A 367 -13.12 -17.46 -12.39
N LEU A 368 -13.63 -18.06 -13.47
CA LEU A 368 -13.09 -19.28 -14.04
C LEU A 368 -12.85 -19.12 -15.56
N ASN A 369 -11.89 -19.89 -16.05
CA ASN A 369 -11.72 -20.08 -17.49
C ASN A 369 -12.92 -20.83 -18.07
N PRO A 370 -13.33 -20.59 -19.33
CA PRO A 370 -14.45 -21.31 -19.97
C PRO A 370 -14.32 -22.82 -19.92
N ALA A 371 -13.10 -23.38 -20.10
CA ALA A 371 -12.88 -24.82 -20.04
C ALA A 371 -13.10 -25.39 -18.64
N ASP A 372 -12.70 -24.69 -17.59
CA ASP A 372 -12.92 -25.12 -16.20
C ASP A 372 -14.40 -24.99 -15.81
N ALA A 373 -15.09 -23.92 -16.24
CA ALA A 373 -16.52 -23.79 -16.04
C ALA A 373 -17.31 -24.92 -16.71
N ALA A 374 -16.93 -25.30 -17.94
CA ALA A 374 -17.52 -26.43 -18.66
C ALA A 374 -17.26 -27.78 -17.96
N LYS A 375 -16.05 -28.00 -17.44
CA LYS A 375 -15.74 -29.20 -16.64
C LYS A 375 -16.60 -29.32 -15.39
N LEU A 376 -16.87 -28.20 -14.73
CA LEU A 376 -17.72 -28.12 -13.55
C LEU A 376 -19.22 -28.13 -13.88
N GLY A 377 -19.60 -28.01 -15.16
CA GLY A 377 -20.98 -27.94 -15.61
C GLY A 377 -21.72 -26.67 -15.18
N VAL A 378 -21.01 -25.57 -14.97
CA VAL A 378 -21.56 -24.33 -14.42
C VAL A 378 -21.56 -23.20 -15.46
N ASN A 379 -22.55 -22.30 -15.35
CA ASN A 379 -22.71 -21.16 -16.23
C ASN A 379 -22.39 -19.82 -15.51
N ALA A 380 -22.14 -18.77 -16.27
CA ALA A 380 -21.98 -17.45 -15.74
C ALA A 380 -23.18 -17.06 -14.85
N GLY A 381 -22.91 -16.44 -13.70
CA GLY A 381 -23.91 -16.07 -12.69
C GLY A 381 -24.27 -17.18 -11.71
N ALA A 382 -23.88 -18.44 -11.94
CA ALA A 382 -24.04 -19.49 -10.95
C ALA A 382 -23.20 -19.16 -9.69
N ASN A 383 -23.67 -19.56 -8.53
CA ASN A 383 -22.89 -19.41 -7.29
C ASN A 383 -21.92 -20.58 -7.15
N ILE A 384 -20.66 -20.29 -7.05
CA ILE A 384 -19.61 -21.29 -6.83
C ILE A 384 -19.17 -21.21 -5.38
N ALA A 385 -19.19 -22.37 -4.72
CA ALA A 385 -18.74 -22.55 -3.35
C ALA A 385 -17.35 -23.19 -3.31
N PHE A 386 -16.54 -22.76 -2.36
CA PHE A 386 -15.28 -23.37 -1.97
C PHE A 386 -15.08 -23.25 -0.47
N SER A 387 -14.30 -24.14 0.10
CA SER A 387 -13.95 -24.10 1.51
C SER A 387 -12.56 -23.52 1.71
N TYR A 388 -12.47 -22.59 2.64
CA TYR A 388 -11.21 -22.04 3.11
C TYR A 388 -11.30 -21.77 4.61
N ASP A 389 -10.29 -22.20 5.35
CA ASP A 389 -10.19 -21.97 6.81
C ASP A 389 -11.43 -22.44 7.60
N GLY A 390 -11.98 -23.58 7.20
CA GLY A 390 -13.19 -24.16 7.80
C GLY A 390 -14.50 -23.42 7.47
N GLN A 391 -14.43 -22.37 6.67
CA GLN A 391 -15.61 -21.61 6.20
C GLN A 391 -15.91 -21.94 4.75
N THR A 392 -17.19 -22.00 4.41
CA THR A 392 -17.63 -22.11 3.02
C THR A 392 -17.96 -20.73 2.48
N ILE A 393 -17.24 -20.33 1.43
CA ILE A 393 -17.44 -19.09 0.72
C ILE A 393 -18.19 -19.40 -0.57
N SER A 394 -19.25 -18.68 -0.86
CA SER A 394 -20.05 -18.81 -2.07
C SER A 394 -20.11 -17.49 -2.82
N LEU A 395 -19.73 -17.49 -4.09
CA LEU A 395 -19.58 -16.27 -4.90
C LEU A 395 -20.16 -16.47 -6.31
N PRO A 396 -20.75 -15.41 -6.90
CA PRO A 396 -21.23 -15.47 -8.28
C PRO A 396 -20.08 -15.62 -9.28
N LEU A 397 -20.27 -16.51 -10.25
CA LEU A 397 -19.29 -16.86 -11.28
C LEU A 397 -19.26 -15.83 -12.41
N ILE A 398 -18.06 -15.38 -12.75
CA ILE A 398 -17.74 -14.67 -13.98
C ILE A 398 -16.85 -15.58 -14.84
N ILE A 399 -17.24 -15.84 -16.06
CA ILE A 399 -16.41 -16.57 -17.02
C ILE A 399 -15.44 -15.59 -17.69
N SER A 400 -14.16 -15.93 -17.72
CA SER A 400 -13.09 -15.07 -18.23
C SER A 400 -12.10 -15.84 -19.11
N GLU A 401 -12.07 -15.52 -20.40
CA GLU A 401 -11.12 -16.09 -21.35
C GLU A 401 -9.66 -15.72 -21.05
N GLY A 402 -9.44 -14.58 -20.39
CA GLY A 402 -8.11 -14.13 -20.01
C GLY A 402 -7.48 -14.87 -18.82
N LEU A 403 -8.23 -15.76 -18.16
CA LEU A 403 -7.73 -16.57 -17.06
C LEU A 403 -7.25 -17.93 -17.59
N THR A 404 -6.08 -18.36 -17.17
CA THR A 404 -5.53 -19.68 -17.56
C THR A 404 -6.34 -20.81 -16.90
N ALA A 405 -6.59 -21.89 -17.63
CA ALA A 405 -7.23 -23.07 -17.07
C ALA A 405 -6.43 -23.62 -15.86
N GLY A 406 -7.12 -24.12 -14.85
CA GLY A 406 -6.54 -24.52 -13.56
C GLY A 406 -6.25 -23.35 -12.62
N GLN A 407 -6.70 -22.15 -12.97
CA GLN A 407 -6.67 -21.00 -12.09
C GLN A 407 -8.08 -20.51 -11.76
N VAL A 408 -8.20 -19.90 -10.59
CA VAL A 408 -9.41 -19.24 -10.12
C VAL A 408 -9.09 -17.78 -9.78
N GLY A 409 -9.83 -16.84 -10.35
CA GLY A 409 -9.67 -15.43 -10.06
C GLY A 409 -10.52 -15.00 -8.86
N LEU A 410 -9.90 -14.38 -7.85
CA LEU A 410 -10.61 -13.83 -6.70
C LEU A 410 -10.22 -12.37 -6.44
N PRO A 411 -11.19 -11.49 -6.07
CA PRO A 411 -10.92 -10.09 -5.75
C PRO A 411 -10.38 -9.97 -4.32
N MET A 412 -9.05 -9.98 -4.18
CA MET A 412 -8.36 -9.96 -2.91
C MET A 412 -8.70 -8.73 -2.07
N GLY A 413 -8.83 -8.93 -0.77
CA GLY A 413 -9.11 -7.88 0.20
C GLY A 413 -10.54 -7.41 0.24
N MET A 414 -11.41 -7.87 -0.67
CA MET A 414 -12.84 -7.61 -0.62
C MET A 414 -13.49 -8.29 0.58
N PRO A 415 -14.67 -7.82 1.05
CA PRO A 415 -15.35 -8.46 2.17
C PRO A 415 -15.48 -9.96 1.99
N GLY A 416 -15.02 -10.74 2.98
CA GLY A 416 -15.01 -12.20 2.97
C GLY A 416 -13.88 -12.85 2.16
N ILE A 417 -13.00 -12.07 1.51
CA ILE A 417 -11.89 -12.60 0.70
C ILE A 417 -10.56 -12.01 1.21
N ALA A 418 -9.92 -12.69 2.13
CA ALA A 418 -8.68 -12.23 2.74
C ALA A 418 -7.52 -12.19 1.73
N PRO A 419 -6.64 -11.18 1.79
CA PRO A 419 -5.48 -11.07 0.89
C PRO A 419 -4.48 -12.21 0.99
N VAL A 420 -4.44 -12.92 2.12
CA VAL A 420 -3.60 -14.11 2.31
C VAL A 420 -3.90 -15.23 1.32
N LEU A 421 -5.09 -15.23 0.72
CA LEU A 421 -5.47 -16.20 -0.32
C LEU A 421 -4.67 -16.03 -1.63
N ALA A 422 -4.00 -14.91 -1.86
CA ALA A 422 -3.26 -14.68 -3.10
C ALA A 422 -2.20 -15.78 -3.33
N GLY A 423 -2.28 -16.45 -4.47
CA GLY A 423 -1.37 -17.52 -4.85
C GLY A 423 -1.59 -18.87 -4.17
N ALA A 424 -2.52 -18.97 -3.22
CA ALA A 424 -2.91 -20.24 -2.60
C ALA A 424 -3.63 -21.17 -3.61
N ARG A 425 -3.84 -22.43 -3.20
CA ARG A 425 -4.62 -23.39 -3.96
C ARG A 425 -5.96 -23.63 -3.31
N LEU A 426 -6.99 -23.76 -4.13
CA LEU A 426 -8.32 -24.20 -3.71
C LEU A 426 -8.59 -25.58 -4.24
N ASP A 427 -9.18 -26.38 -3.40
CA ASP A 427 -9.73 -27.68 -3.74
C ASP A 427 -11.27 -27.58 -3.75
N ASN A 428 -11.93 -28.52 -4.43
CA ASN A 428 -13.37 -28.75 -4.30
C ASN A 428 -14.26 -27.53 -4.65
N LEU A 429 -13.97 -26.86 -5.77
CA LEU A 429 -14.94 -25.92 -6.35
C LEU A 429 -16.19 -26.67 -6.78
N GLN A 430 -17.34 -26.21 -6.36
CA GLN A 430 -18.63 -26.80 -6.74
C GLN A 430 -19.70 -25.75 -6.86
N GLU A 431 -20.75 -26.03 -7.62
CA GLU A 431 -21.93 -25.18 -7.62
C GLU A 431 -22.57 -25.21 -6.22
N ALA A 432 -22.85 -24.03 -5.67
CA ALA A 432 -23.54 -23.92 -4.39
C ALA A 432 -24.96 -24.47 -4.56
N LYS A 433 -25.32 -25.47 -3.76
CA LYS A 433 -26.71 -25.91 -3.71
C LYS A 433 -27.57 -24.81 -3.13
N ALA A 434 -28.66 -24.48 -3.81
CA ALA A 434 -29.64 -23.50 -3.39
C ALA A 434 -30.26 -23.86 -2.03
#